data_9a89e35b98071f450fa571fc47caf2f5
#
_entry.id   9a89e35b98071f450fa571fc47caf2f5
#
_cell.length_a   1.000
_cell.length_b   1.000
_cell.length_c   1.000
_cell.angle_alpha   90.00
_cell.angle_beta   90.00
_cell.angle_gamma   90.00
#
_symmetry.space_group_name_H-M   'P 1'
#
loop_
_entity.id
_entity.type
_entity.pdbx_description
1 polymer ?
#
loop_
_entity_poly.entity_id
_entity_poly.type
_entity_poly.pdbx_seq_one_letter_code
_entity_poly.pdbx_strand_id
1 'polypeptide(L)'
;MLDFKYKLMKKKQFFVVHQRQLPQKTLRVMKLTLILCLVFLIKVNARGFSQDIRVSLDCQNERLGDVFKELEKQTNYFFFFNVKSIDTEKRVSLSFKEEELERALKRIVGDRYQYELSGNLIIVTESKLGTPTTPQA
;
A
#
# COMPACT_ATOMS: atom_id res chain seq x y z
N MET A 1 -30.06 -59.56 15.78
CA MET A 1 -30.29 -58.31 16.57
C MET A 1 -29.12 -57.94 17.51
N LEU A 2 -28.29 -58.88 17.88
CA LEU A 2 -27.08 -58.67 18.71
C LEU A 2 -25.91 -58.06 17.90
N ASP A 3 -25.75 -58.40 16.63
CA ASP A 3 -24.65 -57.91 15.80
C ASP A 3 -24.69 -56.42 15.48
N PHE A 4 -25.89 -55.83 15.41
CA PHE A 4 -26.05 -54.40 15.12
C PHE A 4 -25.64 -53.55 16.33
N LYS A 5 -25.91 -54.02 17.54
CA LYS A 5 -25.54 -53.32 18.78
C LYS A 5 -24.03 -53.36 19.03
N TYR A 6 -23.38 -54.46 18.64
CA TYR A 6 -21.93 -54.61 18.74
C TYR A 6 -21.17 -53.71 17.74
N LYS A 7 -21.73 -53.56 16.53
CA LYS A 7 -21.16 -52.70 15.48
C LYS A 7 -21.28 -51.21 15.80
N LEU A 8 -22.34 -50.81 16.50
CA LEU A 8 -22.53 -49.43 16.97
C LEU A 8 -21.60 -49.08 18.14
N MET A 9 -21.32 -50.03 19.04
CA MET A 9 -20.39 -49.80 20.14
C MET A 9 -18.94 -49.69 19.66
N LYS A 10 -18.54 -50.47 18.66
CA LYS A 10 -17.20 -50.37 18.05
C LYS A 10 -16.97 -49.02 17.35
N LYS A 11 -18.02 -48.44 16.76
CA LYS A 11 -17.93 -47.15 16.10
C LYS A 11 -17.83 -45.96 17.08
N LYS A 12 -18.40 -46.08 18.27
CA LYS A 12 -18.26 -45.08 19.34
C LYS A 12 -16.88 -45.11 20.00
N GLN A 13 -16.26 -46.30 20.13
CA GLN A 13 -14.91 -46.38 20.69
C GLN A 13 -13.82 -45.85 19.77
N PHE A 14 -14.04 -45.87 18.44
CA PHE A 14 -13.06 -45.34 17.49
C PHE A 14 -12.98 -43.80 17.48
N PHE A 15 -14.04 -43.13 17.95
CA PHE A 15 -14.08 -41.68 18.01
C PHE A 15 -13.52 -41.07 19.30
N VAL A 16 -13.40 -41.90 20.37
CA VAL A 16 -12.95 -41.46 21.71
C VAL A 16 -11.42 -41.57 21.89
N VAL A 17 -10.74 -42.32 21.03
CA VAL A 17 -9.30 -42.63 21.22
C VAL A 17 -8.36 -41.52 20.72
N HIS A 18 -8.88 -40.42 20.14
CA HIS A 18 -8.02 -39.36 19.60
C HIS A 18 -8.02 -38.05 20.40
N GLN A 19 -8.52 -38.08 21.65
CA GLN A 19 -8.12 -37.01 22.59
C GLN A 19 -6.75 -37.38 23.18
N ARG A 20 -5.72 -37.43 22.35
CA ARG A 20 -4.35 -37.27 22.84
C ARG A 20 -4.33 -35.95 23.58
N GLN A 21 -4.27 -36.02 24.89
CA GLN A 21 -3.93 -34.87 25.71
C GLN A 21 -2.56 -34.39 25.18
N LEU A 22 -2.61 -33.35 24.39
CA LEU A 22 -1.39 -32.70 23.90
C LEU A 22 -0.58 -32.30 25.13
N PRO A 23 0.64 -32.78 25.29
CA PRO A 23 1.45 -32.45 26.45
C PRO A 23 1.50 -30.91 26.56
N GLN A 24 1.37 -30.39 27.77
CA GLN A 24 1.32 -28.97 28.07
C GLN A 24 2.48 -28.20 27.41
N LYS A 25 3.60 -28.86 27.16
CA LYS A 25 4.76 -28.31 26.44
C LYS A 25 4.44 -28.03 24.98
N THR A 26 3.73 -28.92 24.27
CA THR A 26 3.34 -28.67 22.84
C THR A 26 2.27 -27.58 22.73
N LEU A 27 1.35 -27.49 23.70
CA LEU A 27 0.38 -26.39 23.75
C LEU A 27 1.05 -25.03 23.92
N ARG A 28 2.09 -24.94 24.76
CA ARG A 28 2.87 -23.70 24.94
C ARG A 28 3.62 -23.33 23.66
N VAL A 29 4.26 -24.30 23.01
CA VAL A 29 4.96 -24.06 21.74
C VAL A 29 3.99 -23.61 20.65
N MET A 30 2.84 -24.27 20.51
CA MET A 30 1.80 -23.85 19.54
C MET A 30 1.30 -22.43 19.80
N LYS A 31 1.04 -22.08 21.07
CA LYS A 31 0.62 -20.74 21.46
C LYS A 31 1.70 -19.68 21.14
N LEU A 32 2.94 -20.01 21.40
CA LEU A 32 4.09 -19.15 21.15
C LEU A 32 4.32 -18.94 19.64
N THR A 33 4.18 -20.01 18.85
CA THR A 33 4.26 -19.96 17.39
C THR A 33 3.12 -19.14 16.80
N LEU A 34 1.90 -19.29 17.31
CA LEU A 34 0.74 -18.51 16.87
C LEU A 34 0.95 -17.02 17.14
N ILE A 35 1.43 -16.68 18.34
CA ILE A 35 1.72 -15.26 18.70
C ILE A 35 2.84 -14.71 17.81
N LEU A 36 3.88 -15.48 17.55
CA LEU A 36 4.98 -15.11 16.68
C LEU A 36 4.51 -14.87 15.25
N CYS A 37 3.67 -15.75 14.70
CA CYS A 37 3.02 -15.57 13.39
C CYS A 37 2.17 -14.30 13.36
N LEU A 38 1.39 -14.06 14.41
CA LEU A 38 0.53 -12.87 14.48
C LEU A 38 1.34 -11.59 14.51
N VAL A 39 2.43 -11.56 15.28
CA VAL A 39 3.38 -10.43 15.32
C VAL A 39 4.07 -10.24 13.97
N PHE A 40 4.40 -11.33 13.27
CA PHE A 40 4.99 -11.28 11.94
C PHE A 40 4.00 -10.71 10.91
N LEU A 41 2.73 -11.09 10.96
CA LEU A 41 1.67 -10.55 10.10
C LEU A 41 1.44 -9.04 10.33
N ILE A 42 1.57 -8.56 11.57
CA ILE A 42 1.43 -7.14 11.88
C ILE A 42 2.64 -6.34 11.33
N LYS A 43 3.83 -6.94 11.27
CA LYS A 43 5.04 -6.32 10.70
C LYS A 43 5.02 -6.26 9.17
N VAL A 44 4.22 -7.09 8.51
CA VAL A 44 3.92 -6.98 7.08
C VAL A 44 2.81 -5.93 6.88
N ASN A 45 2.98 -4.76 7.45
CA ASN A 45 2.45 -3.57 6.82
C ASN A 45 3.29 -3.43 5.55
N ALA A 46 2.81 -4.08 4.52
CA ALA A 46 3.25 -3.83 3.19
C ALA A 46 3.09 -2.32 2.96
N ARG A 47 4.19 -1.60 3.09
CA ARG A 47 4.40 -0.43 2.26
C ARG A 47 4.50 -1.00 0.85
N GLY A 48 3.35 -1.53 0.40
CA GLY A 48 3.16 -1.93 -0.95
C GLY A 48 3.36 -0.71 -1.81
N PHE A 49 4.17 -0.91 -2.83
CA PHE A 49 4.45 0.01 -3.91
C PHE A 49 5.65 0.95 -3.75
N SER A 50 6.73 0.49 -3.16
CA SER A 50 8.00 0.93 -3.66
C SER A 50 8.43 -0.04 -4.78
N GLN A 51 7.72 -0.06 -5.89
CA GLN A 51 8.38 -0.37 -7.15
C GLN A 51 9.35 0.79 -7.36
N ASP A 52 10.61 0.48 -7.45
CA ASP A 52 11.71 1.42 -7.72
C ASP A 52 11.58 1.91 -9.19
N ILE A 53 10.45 2.60 -9.45
CA ILE A 53 10.13 3.13 -10.76
C ILE A 53 10.97 4.38 -10.95
N ARG A 54 11.86 4.31 -11.92
CA ARG A 54 12.72 5.40 -12.30
C ARG A 54 12.17 6.11 -13.51
N VAL A 55 12.21 7.40 -13.46
CA VAL A 55 11.74 8.28 -14.54
C VAL A 55 12.84 9.24 -14.94
N SER A 56 12.84 9.59 -16.21
CA SER A 56 13.76 10.58 -16.76
C SER A 56 12.94 11.70 -17.41
N LEU A 57 13.27 12.91 -17.12
CA LEU A 57 12.59 14.07 -17.68
C LEU A 57 13.64 15.13 -18.07
N ASP A 58 13.48 15.66 -19.27
CA ASP A 58 14.25 16.81 -19.73
C ASP A 58 13.29 17.75 -20.46
N CYS A 59 12.76 18.69 -19.71
CA CYS A 59 11.80 19.67 -20.22
C CYS A 59 12.29 21.09 -19.95
N GLN A 60 12.15 21.94 -20.96
CA GLN A 60 12.48 23.36 -20.89
C GLN A 60 11.25 24.20 -21.27
N ASN A 61 10.74 24.94 -20.29
CA ASN A 61 9.59 25.80 -20.48
C ASN A 61 8.33 25.08 -20.99
N GLU A 62 8.12 23.82 -20.55
CA GLU A 62 6.96 23.01 -20.88
C GLU A 62 5.82 23.23 -19.91
N ARG A 63 4.59 22.93 -20.34
CA ARG A 63 3.41 23.02 -19.48
C ARG A 63 3.40 21.87 -18.48
N LEU A 64 3.02 22.13 -17.26
CA LEU A 64 2.93 21.12 -16.21
C LEU A 64 2.04 19.94 -16.60
N GLY A 65 0.95 20.22 -17.33
CA GLY A 65 0.06 19.17 -17.85
C GLY A 65 0.74 18.24 -18.86
N ASP A 66 1.66 18.76 -19.68
CA ASP A 66 2.39 17.95 -20.67
C ASP A 66 3.49 17.14 -19.99
N VAL A 67 4.10 17.68 -18.93
CA VAL A 67 5.04 16.95 -18.06
C VAL A 67 4.36 15.75 -17.40
N PHE A 68 3.14 15.89 -16.89
CA PHE A 68 2.40 14.76 -16.35
C PHE A 68 2.10 13.68 -17.38
N LYS A 69 1.70 14.07 -18.60
CA LYS A 69 1.48 13.13 -19.70
C LYS A 69 2.75 12.37 -20.09
N GLU A 70 3.90 13.02 -20.04
CA GLU A 70 5.17 12.37 -20.34
C GLU A 70 5.52 11.33 -19.25
N LEU A 71 5.26 11.64 -17.99
CA LEU A 71 5.42 10.68 -16.89
C LEU A 71 4.44 9.51 -16.98
N GLU A 72 3.20 9.74 -17.42
CA GLU A 72 2.21 8.66 -17.66
C GLU A 72 2.70 7.67 -18.72
N LYS A 73 3.41 8.15 -19.77
CA LYS A 73 3.97 7.27 -20.80
C LYS A 73 5.14 6.42 -20.28
N GLN A 74 5.94 6.96 -19.37
CA GLN A 74 7.10 6.25 -18.80
C GLN A 74 6.73 5.32 -17.66
N THR A 75 5.57 5.54 -17.06
CA THR A 75 5.09 4.77 -15.91
C THR A 75 3.74 4.15 -16.24
N ASN A 76 3.29 3.24 -15.42
CA ASN A 76 1.94 2.68 -15.55
C ASN A 76 0.95 3.41 -14.63
N TYR A 77 1.26 4.66 -14.26
CA TYR A 77 0.42 5.51 -13.43
C TYR A 77 -0.32 6.55 -14.26
N PHE A 78 -1.52 6.88 -13.79
CA PHE A 78 -2.34 7.97 -14.32
C PHE A 78 -2.40 9.10 -13.30
N PHE A 79 -2.33 10.33 -13.78
CA PHE A 79 -2.42 11.49 -12.90
C PHE A 79 -3.85 12.01 -12.84
N PHE A 80 -4.36 12.13 -11.62
CA PHE A 80 -5.65 12.74 -11.35
C PHE A 80 -5.45 14.01 -10.53
N PHE A 81 -5.92 15.12 -11.03
CA PHE A 81 -5.84 16.41 -10.35
C PHE A 81 -7.08 17.27 -10.61
N ASN A 82 -7.39 18.13 -9.64
CA ASN A 82 -8.46 19.08 -9.82
C ASN A 82 -7.92 20.30 -10.57
N VAL A 83 -8.38 20.52 -11.81
CA VAL A 83 -7.96 21.64 -12.67
C VAL A 83 -8.21 23.03 -12.08
N LYS A 84 -9.07 23.15 -11.06
CA LYS A 84 -9.29 24.39 -10.33
C LYS A 84 -8.22 24.67 -9.28
N SER A 85 -7.54 23.60 -8.81
CA SER A 85 -6.53 23.69 -7.78
C SER A 85 -5.11 23.68 -8.33
N ILE A 86 -4.89 23.07 -9.50
CA ILE A 86 -3.59 22.95 -10.12
C ILE A 86 -3.58 23.71 -11.46
N ASP A 87 -2.69 24.67 -11.57
CA ASP A 87 -2.44 25.37 -12.82
C ASP A 87 -1.58 24.49 -13.74
N THR A 88 -2.26 23.75 -14.61
CA THR A 88 -1.63 22.86 -15.60
C THR A 88 -0.94 23.61 -16.73
N GLU A 89 -1.29 24.89 -16.93
CA GLU A 89 -0.67 25.76 -17.93
C GLU A 89 0.64 26.39 -17.44
N LYS A 90 0.90 26.28 -16.13
CA LYS A 90 2.16 26.74 -15.56
C LYS A 90 3.33 26.08 -16.26
N ARG A 91 4.28 26.90 -16.69
CA ARG A 91 5.49 26.41 -17.34
C ARG A 91 6.56 26.06 -16.33
N VAL A 92 7.18 24.91 -16.56
CA VAL A 92 8.24 24.38 -15.71
C VAL A 92 9.45 24.00 -16.57
N SER A 93 10.62 24.08 -15.96
CA SER A 93 11.87 23.60 -16.55
C SER A 93 12.50 22.65 -15.54
N LEU A 94 12.60 21.40 -15.88
CA LEU A 94 13.09 20.32 -15.01
C LEU A 94 13.93 19.36 -15.84
N SER A 95 15.08 18.99 -15.30
CA SER A 95 15.93 17.97 -15.90
C SER A 95 16.40 17.01 -14.82
N PHE A 96 16.11 15.72 -15.00
CA PHE A 96 16.62 14.63 -14.17
C PHE A 96 16.62 13.33 -14.96
N LYS A 97 17.54 12.45 -14.60
CA LYS A 97 17.74 11.17 -15.26
C LYS A 97 17.72 10.05 -14.23
N GLU A 98 16.95 9.00 -14.54
CA GLU A 98 16.87 7.80 -13.67
C GLU A 98 16.52 8.15 -12.21
N GLU A 99 15.68 9.16 -12.00
CA GLU A 99 15.25 9.56 -10.65
C GLU A 99 14.05 8.71 -10.21
N GLU A 100 14.00 8.39 -8.94
CA GLU A 100 12.88 7.68 -8.30
C GLU A 100 11.60 8.50 -8.46
N LEU A 101 10.49 7.85 -8.84
CA LEU A 101 9.22 8.52 -9.13
C LEU A 101 8.75 9.45 -7.99
N GLU A 102 8.90 9.02 -6.73
CA GLU A 102 8.50 9.84 -5.59
C GLU A 102 9.30 11.15 -5.49
N ARG A 103 10.61 11.07 -5.73
CA ARG A 103 11.48 12.26 -5.74
C ARG A 103 11.18 13.17 -6.91
N ALA A 104 10.97 12.58 -8.08
CA ALA A 104 10.58 13.31 -9.28
C ALA A 104 9.25 14.05 -9.06
N LEU A 105 8.25 13.38 -8.51
CA LEU A 105 6.96 13.99 -8.15
C LEU A 105 7.13 15.15 -7.19
N LYS A 106 7.90 14.98 -6.13
CA LYS A 106 8.15 16.06 -5.17
C LYS A 106 8.81 17.27 -5.81
N ARG A 107 9.71 17.07 -6.76
CA ARG A 107 10.35 18.17 -7.51
C ARG A 107 9.40 18.87 -8.47
N ILE A 108 8.51 18.12 -9.12
CA ILE A 108 7.55 18.63 -10.10
C ILE A 108 6.43 19.40 -9.39
N VAL A 109 5.88 18.78 -8.36
CA VAL A 109 4.70 19.30 -7.64
C VAL A 109 5.11 20.41 -6.66
N GLY A 110 6.30 20.30 -6.06
CA GLY A 110 6.80 21.24 -5.04
C GLY A 110 6.04 21.15 -3.73
N ASP A 111 6.33 22.08 -2.82
CA ASP A 111 5.74 22.06 -1.45
C ASP A 111 4.28 22.53 -1.42
N ARG A 112 3.80 23.14 -2.49
CA ARG A 112 2.43 23.65 -2.59
C ARG A 112 1.39 22.56 -2.75
N TYR A 113 1.77 21.42 -3.29
CA TYR A 113 0.87 20.31 -3.57
C TYR A 113 1.31 19.05 -2.85
N GLN A 114 0.37 18.20 -2.56
CA GLN A 114 0.58 16.86 -2.03
C GLN A 114 0.10 15.83 -3.05
N TYR A 115 0.68 14.66 -3.04
CA TYR A 115 0.24 13.56 -3.87
C TYR A 115 -0.03 12.32 -3.02
N GLU A 116 -0.99 11.54 -3.45
CA GLU A 116 -1.36 10.27 -2.86
C GLU A 116 -1.39 9.21 -3.97
N LEU A 117 -0.79 8.06 -3.69
CA LEU A 117 -0.82 6.91 -4.60
C LEU A 117 -1.98 5.99 -4.21
N SER A 118 -2.87 5.73 -5.15
CA SER A 118 -3.99 4.82 -4.99
C SER A 118 -4.03 3.83 -6.16
N GLY A 119 -3.46 2.64 -5.96
CA GLY A 119 -3.28 1.66 -7.04
C GLY A 119 -2.34 2.20 -8.12
N ASN A 120 -2.84 2.36 -9.32
CA ASN A 120 -2.12 2.96 -10.45
C ASN A 120 -2.49 4.44 -10.68
N LEU A 121 -3.15 5.07 -9.71
CA LEU A 121 -3.58 6.46 -9.78
C LEU A 121 -2.75 7.32 -8.83
N ILE A 122 -2.23 8.43 -9.32
CA ILE A 122 -1.55 9.46 -8.54
C ILE A 122 -2.51 10.66 -8.43
N ILE A 123 -3.02 10.86 -7.23
CA ILE A 123 -3.95 11.96 -6.94
C ILE A 123 -3.13 13.13 -6.41
N VAL A 124 -3.15 14.25 -7.14
CA VAL A 124 -2.46 15.49 -6.74
C VAL A 124 -3.47 16.48 -6.20
N THR A 125 -3.25 16.95 -4.98
CA THR A 125 -4.12 17.91 -4.29
C THR A 125 -3.33 19.07 -3.73
N GLU A 126 -4.00 20.19 -3.50
CA GLU A 126 -3.35 21.34 -2.88
C GLU A 126 -3.06 21.04 -1.39
N SER A 127 -1.83 21.33 -0.97
CA SER A 127 -1.42 21.18 0.42
C SER A 127 -2.15 22.17 1.31
N LYS A 128 -2.85 21.69 2.33
CA LYS A 128 -3.53 22.54 3.31
C LYS A 128 -2.58 23.32 4.24
N LEU A 129 -1.28 23.14 4.11
CA LEU A 129 -0.27 23.83 4.92
C LEU A 129 -0.03 25.30 4.52
N GLY A 130 -0.73 25.83 3.52
CA GLY A 130 -0.55 27.18 3.01
C GLY A 130 -1.64 28.20 3.33
N THR A 131 -2.64 27.88 4.14
CA THR A 131 -3.54 28.91 4.67
C THR A 131 -3.00 29.40 6.00
N PRO A 132 -2.50 30.65 6.10
CA PRO A 132 -2.35 31.28 7.39
C PRO A 132 -3.77 31.42 7.97
N THR A 133 -4.03 30.64 9.01
CA THR A 133 -5.22 30.83 9.85
C THR A 133 -5.06 32.22 10.48
N THR A 134 -5.65 33.23 9.86
CA THR A 134 -5.88 34.50 10.55
C THR A 134 -6.86 34.20 11.68
N PRO A 135 -6.48 34.38 12.94
CA PRO A 135 -7.44 34.28 14.02
C PRO A 135 -8.43 35.40 13.85
N GLN A 136 -9.66 35.09 13.47
CA GLN A 136 -10.74 36.04 13.66
C GLN A 136 -10.95 36.23 15.16
N ALA A 137 -10.58 37.40 15.59
CA ALA A 137 -10.98 37.93 16.89
C ALA A 137 -12.50 38.13 16.98
#